data_3623ce8f112092081173aff7dba4d332
#
_entry.id   3623ce8f112092081173aff7dba4d332
#
_cell.length_a   1.000
_cell.length_b   1.000
_cell.length_c   1.000
_cell.angle_alpha   90.00
_cell.angle_beta   90.00
_cell.angle_gamma   90.00
#
_symmetry.space_group_name_H-M   'P 1'
#
loop_
_entity.id
_entity.type
_entity.pdbx_description
1 polymer ?
#
loop_
_entity_poly.entity_id
_entity_poly.type
_entity_poly.pdbx_seq_one_letter_code
_entity_poly.pdbx_strand_id
1 'polypeptide(L)'
;VLVIGGGTAGPMAAVKAKEANPQLRVLLLEKANVKRSGAISMGMDGLNNAVVPGFATPEQYVKEITIANDGIVNQATVMAYAQNSYAMIEELDSWGVKFEKDETGDYAMRKVHHMGTYVLPMPEGHDIKKVLYRRLKRQRVEITNRLVATRLLLAEDGSIAGAMAFDCRTSDFHV
;
A
#
# COMPACT_ATOMS: atom_id res chain seq x y z
N VAL A 1 -8.89 12.39 -10.03
CA VAL A 1 -7.93 11.26 -10.02
C VAL A 1 -8.71 9.97 -9.96
N LEU A 2 -8.39 9.02 -10.85
CA LEU A 2 -8.93 7.67 -10.84
C LEU A 2 -7.87 6.71 -10.30
N VAL A 3 -8.23 5.94 -9.28
CA VAL A 3 -7.38 4.89 -8.67
C VAL A 3 -8.03 3.55 -8.94
N ILE A 4 -7.31 2.63 -9.58
CA ILE A 4 -7.80 1.30 -9.94
C ILE A 4 -7.16 0.26 -9.03
N GLY A 5 -7.97 -0.41 -8.23
CA GLY A 5 -7.58 -1.44 -7.28
C GLY A 5 -7.58 -0.97 -5.83
N GLY A 6 -8.28 -1.72 -4.98
CA GLY A 6 -8.48 -1.43 -3.56
C GLY A 6 -7.61 -2.27 -2.61
N GLY A 7 -6.48 -2.81 -3.08
CA GLY A 7 -5.54 -3.55 -2.25
C GLY A 7 -4.90 -2.69 -1.15
N THR A 8 -3.57 -2.66 -1.08
CA THR A 8 -2.81 -1.74 -0.20
C THR A 8 -2.44 -0.46 -0.93
N ALA A 9 -1.84 -0.59 -2.11
CA ALA A 9 -1.31 0.53 -2.88
C ALA A 9 -2.38 1.54 -3.29
N GLY A 10 -3.55 1.07 -3.78
CA GLY A 10 -4.63 1.95 -4.21
C GLY A 10 -5.16 2.85 -3.09
N PRO A 11 -5.55 2.32 -1.92
CA PRO A 11 -5.91 3.14 -0.76
C PRO A 11 -4.84 4.16 -0.37
N MET A 12 -3.56 3.77 -0.34
CA MET A 12 -2.46 4.69 -0.05
C MET A 12 -2.38 5.80 -1.09
N ALA A 13 -2.39 5.45 -2.39
CA ALA A 13 -2.36 6.43 -3.48
C ALA A 13 -3.53 7.42 -3.42
N ALA A 14 -4.75 6.91 -3.15
CA ALA A 14 -5.95 7.74 -3.03
C ALA A 14 -5.85 8.71 -1.84
N VAL A 15 -5.37 8.24 -0.68
CA VAL A 15 -5.17 9.08 0.49
C VAL A 15 -4.11 10.14 0.22
N LYS A 16 -2.96 9.75 -0.34
CA LYS A 16 -1.87 10.68 -0.65
C LYS A 16 -2.27 11.73 -1.69
N ALA A 17 -3.07 11.37 -2.69
CA ALA A 17 -3.62 12.35 -3.62
C ALA A 17 -4.49 13.40 -2.92
N LYS A 18 -5.33 12.98 -1.97
CA LYS A 18 -6.16 13.89 -1.17
C LYS A 18 -5.35 14.73 -0.19
N GLU A 19 -4.27 14.20 0.36
CA GLU A 19 -3.36 14.94 1.25
C GLU A 19 -2.58 16.01 0.47
N ALA A 20 -2.13 15.68 -0.75
CA ALA A 20 -1.45 16.64 -1.63
C ALA A 20 -2.36 17.78 -2.10
N ASN A 21 -3.64 17.48 -2.36
CA ASN A 21 -4.64 18.50 -2.68
C ASN A 21 -6.04 18.04 -2.25
N PRO A 22 -6.57 18.58 -1.14
CA PRO A 22 -7.90 18.21 -0.60
C PRO A 22 -9.07 18.50 -1.56
N GLN A 23 -8.89 19.38 -2.53
CA GLN A 23 -9.92 19.71 -3.52
C GLN A 23 -10.04 18.69 -4.65
N LEU A 24 -9.06 17.80 -4.82
CA LEU A 24 -9.14 16.76 -5.84
C LEU A 24 -10.36 15.86 -5.62
N ARG A 25 -11.09 15.58 -6.69
CA ARG A 25 -12.01 14.46 -6.72
C ARG A 25 -11.20 13.19 -6.94
N VAL A 26 -11.29 12.26 -6.00
CA VAL A 26 -10.57 10.97 -6.08
C VAL A 26 -11.60 9.86 -6.03
N LEU A 27 -11.64 9.06 -7.11
CA LEU A 27 -12.47 7.87 -7.23
C LEU A 27 -11.58 6.63 -7.20
N LEU A 28 -11.90 5.69 -6.31
CA LEU A 28 -11.26 4.38 -6.23
C LEU A 28 -12.21 3.29 -6.72
N LEU A 29 -11.82 2.58 -7.77
CA LEU A 29 -12.52 1.41 -8.30
C LEU A 29 -11.92 0.13 -7.73
N GLU A 30 -12.78 -0.78 -7.29
CA GLU A 30 -12.36 -2.09 -6.78
C GLU A 30 -13.25 -3.20 -7.35
N LYS A 31 -12.63 -4.23 -7.95
CA LYS A 31 -13.34 -5.37 -8.55
C LYS A 31 -14.09 -6.23 -7.53
N ALA A 32 -13.63 -6.24 -6.30
CA ALA A 32 -14.28 -6.96 -5.20
C ALA A 32 -14.87 -5.98 -4.19
N ASN A 33 -14.31 -5.91 -3.00
CA ASN A 33 -14.70 -4.96 -1.96
C ASN A 33 -13.43 -4.40 -1.30
N VAL A 34 -13.28 -3.11 -1.31
CA VAL A 34 -12.10 -2.42 -0.77
C VAL A 34 -11.78 -2.80 0.68
N LYS A 35 -12.77 -3.18 1.48
CA LYS A 35 -12.58 -3.62 2.87
C LYS A 35 -11.83 -4.95 2.97
N ARG A 36 -11.85 -5.78 1.91
CA ARG A 36 -11.33 -7.14 1.89
C ARG A 36 -10.65 -7.51 0.58
N SER A 37 -10.03 -6.57 -0.12
CA SER A 37 -9.33 -6.82 -1.38
C SER A 37 -7.81 -6.75 -1.20
N GLY A 38 -7.09 -7.38 -2.13
CA GLY A 38 -5.65 -7.45 -2.15
C GLY A 38 -5.07 -8.55 -1.24
N ALA A 39 -3.77 -8.78 -1.36
CA ALA A 39 -3.06 -9.85 -0.65
C ALA A 39 -3.19 -9.75 0.89
N ILE A 40 -3.19 -8.53 1.42
CA ILE A 40 -3.32 -8.29 2.87
C ILE A 40 -4.74 -8.47 3.41
N SER A 41 -5.70 -8.86 2.57
CA SER A 41 -7.09 -9.10 3.02
C SER A 41 -7.22 -10.27 3.98
N MET A 42 -6.28 -11.19 3.93
CA MET A 42 -6.16 -12.33 4.86
C MET A 42 -5.46 -11.97 6.17
N GLY A 43 -4.99 -10.73 6.29
CA GLY A 43 -4.14 -10.30 7.38
C GLY A 43 -2.66 -10.49 7.09
N MET A 44 -1.84 -10.06 8.02
CA MET A 44 -0.39 -10.25 7.99
C MET A 44 0.16 -10.22 9.42
N ASP A 45 1.16 -11.03 9.68
CA ASP A 45 1.74 -11.17 11.03
C ASP A 45 2.79 -10.10 11.32
N GLY A 46 3.26 -9.43 10.29
CA GLY A 46 4.26 -8.37 10.41
C GLY A 46 4.52 -7.65 9.11
N LEU A 47 5.13 -6.49 9.21
CA LEU A 47 5.58 -5.71 8.07
C LEU A 47 7.09 -5.92 7.90
N ASN A 48 7.47 -6.41 6.72
CA ASN A 48 8.88 -6.52 6.38
C ASN A 48 9.41 -5.12 6.07
N ASN A 49 10.05 -4.53 7.06
CA ASN A 49 10.71 -3.24 6.92
C ASN A 49 12.21 -3.40 7.15
N ALA A 50 12.93 -3.10 6.16
CA ALA A 50 14.34 -3.30 6.16
C ALA A 50 15.14 -2.19 6.82
N VAL A 51 14.63 -0.98 6.85
CA VAL A 51 15.42 0.19 7.22
C VAL A 51 14.89 0.77 8.51
N VAL A 52 15.30 0.14 9.62
CA VAL A 52 15.08 0.70 10.95
C VAL A 52 16.29 1.57 11.28
N PRO A 53 16.11 2.87 11.57
CA PRO A 53 17.22 3.78 11.90
C PRO A 53 18.11 3.24 13.02
N GLY A 54 19.42 3.28 12.80
CA GLY A 54 20.41 2.75 13.76
C GLY A 54 20.68 1.24 13.65
N PHE A 55 19.87 0.49 12.91
CA PHE A 55 19.99 -0.97 12.77
C PHE A 55 20.28 -1.44 11.35
N ALA A 56 19.76 -0.74 10.35
CA ALA A 56 19.98 -1.07 8.95
C ALA A 56 20.05 0.19 8.08
N THR A 57 20.67 0.06 6.89
CA THR A 57 20.71 1.11 5.88
C THR A 57 19.97 0.72 4.61
N PRO A 58 19.52 1.69 3.79
CA PRO A 58 18.91 1.40 2.50
C PRO A 58 19.78 0.53 1.60
N GLU A 59 21.09 0.75 1.60
CA GLU A 59 22.06 0.00 0.79
C GLU A 59 22.16 -1.46 1.24
N GLN A 60 22.16 -1.70 2.54
CA GLN A 60 22.11 -3.05 3.09
C GLN A 60 20.87 -3.80 2.63
N TYR A 61 19.72 -3.14 2.64
CA TYR A 61 18.48 -3.74 2.15
C TYR A 61 18.51 -4.05 0.66
N VAL A 62 18.96 -3.10 -0.18
CA VAL A 62 19.12 -3.34 -1.62
C VAL A 62 20.03 -4.53 -1.88
N LYS A 63 21.15 -4.61 -1.17
CA LYS A 63 22.09 -5.74 -1.29
C LYS A 63 21.42 -7.07 -0.93
N GLU A 64 20.70 -7.11 0.18
CA GLU A 64 20.00 -8.31 0.64
C GLU A 64 18.94 -8.78 -0.32
N ILE A 65 18.07 -7.87 -0.79
CA ILE A 65 17.03 -8.20 -1.75
C ILE A 65 17.63 -8.64 -3.10
N THR A 66 18.74 -8.03 -3.52
CA THR A 66 19.45 -8.43 -4.72
C THR A 66 19.99 -9.86 -4.61
N ILE A 67 20.58 -10.21 -3.48
CA ILE A 67 21.06 -11.59 -3.24
C ILE A 67 19.90 -12.57 -3.16
N ALA A 68 18.86 -12.24 -2.42
CA ALA A 68 17.68 -13.11 -2.25
C ALA A 68 16.91 -13.39 -3.55
N ASN A 69 17.10 -12.58 -4.57
CA ASN A 69 16.49 -12.74 -5.88
C ASN A 69 17.51 -13.06 -6.99
N ASP A 70 18.64 -13.66 -6.64
CA ASP A 70 19.69 -14.08 -7.59
C ASP A 70 20.12 -12.96 -8.57
N GLY A 71 20.12 -11.71 -8.11
CA GLY A 71 20.45 -10.55 -8.92
C GLY A 71 19.33 -10.02 -9.81
N ILE A 72 18.19 -10.70 -9.91
CA ILE A 72 17.06 -10.30 -10.76
C ILE A 72 16.15 -9.35 -9.99
N VAL A 73 16.55 -8.08 -9.91
CA VAL A 73 15.80 -7.06 -9.18
C VAL A 73 16.03 -5.66 -9.77
N ASN A 74 14.99 -4.84 -9.76
CA ASN A 74 15.15 -3.41 -10.03
C ASN A 74 15.63 -2.71 -8.75
N GLN A 75 16.95 -2.52 -8.63
CA GLN A 75 17.57 -1.93 -7.45
C GLN A 75 17.10 -0.50 -7.18
N ALA A 76 16.77 0.29 -8.22
CA ALA A 76 16.25 1.65 -8.02
C ALA A 76 14.87 1.64 -7.33
N THR A 77 14.00 0.71 -7.71
CA THR A 77 12.70 0.52 -7.04
C THR A 77 12.87 0.06 -5.60
N VAL A 78 13.78 -0.88 -5.34
CA VAL A 78 14.08 -1.37 -4.00
C VAL A 78 14.67 -0.25 -3.13
N MET A 79 15.56 0.56 -3.68
CA MET A 79 16.14 1.72 -2.98
C MET A 79 15.05 2.73 -2.60
N ALA A 80 14.16 3.08 -3.53
CA ALA A 80 13.05 4.00 -3.25
C ALA A 80 12.13 3.47 -2.13
N TYR A 81 11.86 2.17 -2.12
CA TYR A 81 11.14 1.53 -1.00
C TYR A 81 11.92 1.64 0.30
N ALA A 82 13.20 1.26 0.30
CA ALA A 82 14.04 1.23 1.49
C ALA A 82 14.15 2.60 2.17
N GLN A 83 14.33 3.65 1.37
CA GLN A 83 14.45 5.03 1.87
C GLN A 83 13.18 5.57 2.54
N ASN A 84 12.01 5.05 2.15
CA ASN A 84 10.73 5.58 2.62
C ASN A 84 10.00 4.64 3.60
N SER A 85 10.48 3.40 3.77
CA SER A 85 9.73 2.37 4.48
C SER A 85 9.47 2.70 5.94
N TYR A 86 10.44 3.26 6.66
CA TYR A 86 10.27 3.56 8.09
C TYR A 86 9.26 4.69 8.32
N ALA A 87 9.34 5.77 7.55
CA ALA A 87 8.35 6.85 7.60
C ALA A 87 6.93 6.35 7.32
N MET A 88 6.78 5.36 6.40
CA MET A 88 5.50 4.72 6.15
C MET A 88 4.98 3.93 7.34
N ILE A 89 5.85 3.30 8.13
CA ILE A 89 5.46 2.58 9.34
C ILE A 89 4.93 3.56 10.38
N GLU A 90 5.66 4.64 10.65
CA GLU A 90 5.22 5.68 11.57
C GLU A 90 3.87 6.26 11.16
N GLU A 91 3.66 6.46 9.87
CA GLU A 91 2.39 6.94 9.35
C GLU A 91 1.26 5.92 9.56
N LEU A 92 1.48 4.64 9.26
CA LEU A 92 0.50 3.58 9.50
C LEU A 92 0.16 3.44 10.98
N ASP A 93 1.15 3.53 11.86
CA ASP A 93 0.94 3.54 13.32
C ASP A 93 0.08 4.73 13.73
N SER A 94 0.37 5.92 13.21
CA SER A 94 -0.43 7.13 13.44
C SER A 94 -1.89 7.00 12.99
N TRP A 95 -2.15 6.16 12.00
CA TRP A 95 -3.51 5.86 11.52
C TRP A 95 -4.21 4.81 12.37
N GLY A 96 -3.48 4.16 13.27
CA GLY A 96 -3.98 3.16 14.21
C GLY A 96 -3.75 1.71 13.78
N VAL A 97 -2.80 1.46 12.88
CA VAL A 97 -2.25 0.10 12.69
C VAL A 97 -1.45 -0.25 13.93
N LYS A 98 -1.66 -1.46 14.47
CA LYS A 98 -0.98 -1.89 15.69
C LYS A 98 0.31 -2.61 15.36
N PHE A 99 1.42 -2.05 15.80
CA PHE A 99 2.72 -2.70 15.83
C PHE A 99 3.07 -3.13 17.25
N GLU A 100 3.74 -4.25 17.39
CA GLU A 100 4.27 -4.68 18.68
C GLU A 100 5.34 -3.66 19.15
N LYS A 101 5.28 -3.29 20.43
CA LYS A 101 6.25 -2.39 21.05
C LYS A 101 7.01 -3.17 22.11
N ASP A 102 8.27 -2.82 22.32
CA ASP A 102 9.09 -3.34 23.40
C ASP A 102 8.82 -2.59 24.73
N GLU A 103 9.59 -2.94 25.75
CA GLU A 103 9.45 -2.35 27.10
C GLU A 103 9.78 -0.86 27.14
N THR A 104 10.54 -0.34 26.17
CA THR A 104 10.88 1.08 26.06
C THR A 104 9.85 1.87 25.27
N GLY A 105 8.91 1.19 24.60
CA GLY A 105 7.91 1.78 23.74
C GLY A 105 8.35 1.90 22.29
N ASP A 106 9.52 1.42 21.94
CA ASP A 106 10.01 1.34 20.57
C ASP A 106 9.38 0.16 19.82
N TYR A 107 9.50 0.15 18.48
CA TYR A 107 8.98 -0.97 17.69
C TYR A 107 9.77 -2.25 17.98
N ALA A 108 9.07 -3.30 18.40
CA ALA A 108 9.69 -4.61 18.51
C ALA A 108 10.14 -5.09 17.14
N MET A 109 11.37 -5.63 17.07
CA MET A 109 11.99 -6.04 15.81
C MET A 109 12.36 -7.51 15.86
N ARG A 110 12.03 -8.23 14.80
CA ARG A 110 12.50 -9.62 14.61
C ARG A 110 13.43 -9.68 13.41
N LYS A 111 14.66 -10.13 13.65
CA LYS A 111 15.62 -10.36 12.58
C LYS A 111 15.20 -11.61 11.79
N VAL A 112 14.91 -11.45 10.50
CA VAL A 112 14.40 -12.54 9.64
C VAL A 112 15.47 -12.99 8.65
N HIS A 113 16.39 -12.11 8.28
CA HIS A 113 17.40 -12.37 7.27
C HIS A 113 18.81 -12.17 7.84
N HIS A 114 19.81 -12.79 7.20
CA HIS A 114 21.18 -12.83 7.69
C HIS A 114 21.90 -11.48 7.69
N MET A 115 21.48 -10.56 6.83
CA MET A 115 22.18 -9.29 6.57
C MET A 115 21.58 -8.08 7.28
N GLY A 116 20.57 -8.24 8.13
CA GLY A 116 20.08 -7.15 8.97
C GLY A 116 18.74 -6.53 8.58
N THR A 117 17.93 -7.23 7.79
CA THR A 117 16.53 -6.81 7.64
C THR A 117 15.68 -7.26 8.82
N TYR A 118 14.71 -6.43 9.16
CA TYR A 118 13.85 -6.64 10.31
C TYR A 118 12.38 -6.73 9.88
N VAL A 119 11.63 -7.56 10.59
CA VAL A 119 10.18 -7.55 10.55
C VAL A 119 9.65 -6.90 11.81
N LEU A 120 8.71 -5.98 11.62
CA LEU A 120 7.95 -5.43 12.73
C LEU A 120 6.66 -6.23 12.90
N PRO A 121 6.50 -6.94 14.02
CA PRO A 121 5.31 -7.74 14.26
C PRO A 121 4.06 -6.88 14.38
N MET A 122 2.95 -7.41 13.85
CA MET A 122 1.64 -6.76 13.85
C MET A 122 0.61 -7.67 14.53
N PRO A 123 0.38 -7.52 15.84
CA PRO A 123 -0.54 -8.40 16.60
C PRO A 123 -1.96 -8.40 16.04
N GLU A 124 -2.39 -7.27 15.47
CA GLU A 124 -3.71 -7.09 14.86
C GLU A 124 -3.61 -6.83 13.34
N GLY A 125 -2.66 -7.51 12.67
CA GLY A 125 -2.38 -7.28 11.26
C GLY A 125 -3.58 -7.57 10.32
N HIS A 126 -4.54 -8.37 10.77
CA HIS A 126 -5.81 -8.57 10.09
C HIS A 126 -6.67 -7.29 10.02
N ASP A 127 -6.38 -6.28 10.83
CA ASP A 127 -7.13 -5.03 10.88
C ASP A 127 -6.60 -3.93 9.95
N ILE A 128 -5.43 -4.12 9.33
CA ILE A 128 -4.83 -3.11 8.45
C ILE A 128 -5.81 -2.63 7.36
N LYS A 129 -6.60 -3.52 6.78
CA LYS A 129 -7.62 -3.15 5.79
C LYS A 129 -8.73 -2.28 6.37
N LYS A 130 -9.11 -2.49 7.62
CA LYS A 130 -10.10 -1.65 8.31
C LYS A 130 -9.53 -0.25 8.55
N VAL A 131 -8.25 -0.15 8.92
CA VAL A 131 -7.56 1.12 9.12
C VAL A 131 -7.49 1.90 7.81
N LEU A 132 -7.01 1.29 6.71
CA LEU A 132 -6.95 1.91 5.40
C LEU A 132 -8.34 2.37 4.91
N TYR A 133 -9.37 1.53 5.08
CA TYR A 133 -10.73 1.91 4.71
C TYR A 133 -11.24 3.12 5.49
N ARG A 134 -11.01 3.15 6.82
CA ARG A 134 -11.38 4.32 7.64
C ARG A 134 -10.67 5.58 7.17
N ARG A 135 -9.39 5.47 6.79
CA ARG A 135 -8.62 6.60 6.27
C ARG A 135 -9.20 7.12 4.95
N LEU A 136 -9.52 6.25 4.00
CA LEU A 136 -10.21 6.62 2.76
C LEU A 136 -11.50 7.41 3.02
N LYS A 137 -12.33 6.93 3.97
CA LYS A 137 -13.58 7.61 4.32
C LYS A 137 -13.35 8.99 4.95
N ARG A 138 -12.37 9.11 5.84
CA ARG A 138 -12.00 10.41 6.44
C ARG A 138 -11.53 11.42 5.40
N GLN A 139 -10.82 10.96 4.39
CA GLN A 139 -10.35 11.79 3.26
C GLN A 139 -11.42 12.02 2.18
N ARG A 140 -12.64 11.52 2.38
CA ARG A 140 -13.76 11.65 1.44
C ARG A 140 -13.42 11.12 0.03
N VAL A 141 -12.67 10.02 -0.04
CA VAL A 141 -12.44 9.31 -1.28
C VAL A 141 -13.74 8.62 -1.70
N GLU A 142 -14.15 8.84 -2.95
CA GLU A 142 -15.26 8.11 -3.55
C GLU A 142 -14.83 6.66 -3.82
N ILE A 143 -15.65 5.69 -3.45
CA ILE A 143 -15.30 4.27 -3.57
C ILE A 143 -16.41 3.54 -4.28
N THR A 144 -16.07 2.88 -5.39
CA THR A 144 -16.99 2.00 -6.09
C THR A 144 -16.45 0.57 -6.09
N ASN A 145 -17.17 -0.31 -5.41
CA ASN A 145 -16.87 -1.75 -5.37
C ASN A 145 -17.61 -2.49 -6.48
N ARG A 146 -17.11 -3.70 -6.81
CA ARG A 146 -17.67 -4.59 -7.82
C ARG A 146 -17.53 -4.07 -9.25
N LEU A 147 -16.64 -3.11 -9.48
CA LEU A 147 -16.30 -2.62 -10.81
C LEU A 147 -14.92 -3.14 -11.24
N VAL A 148 -14.89 -3.90 -12.33
CA VAL A 148 -13.67 -4.38 -12.98
C VAL A 148 -13.29 -3.40 -14.07
N ALA A 149 -12.18 -2.68 -13.88
CA ALA A 149 -11.59 -1.88 -14.94
C ALA A 149 -10.99 -2.80 -16.01
N THR A 150 -11.36 -2.61 -17.26
CA THR A 150 -10.98 -3.47 -18.38
C THR A 150 -10.06 -2.79 -19.38
N ARG A 151 -10.17 -1.46 -19.52
CA ARG A 151 -9.41 -0.71 -20.49
C ARG A 151 -9.18 0.72 -20.03
N LEU A 152 -7.99 1.25 -20.31
CA LEU A 152 -7.74 2.69 -20.21
C LEU A 152 -8.21 3.35 -21.52
N LEU A 153 -8.80 4.52 -21.40
CA LEU A 153 -9.21 5.36 -22.51
C LEU A 153 -8.19 6.45 -22.72
N LEU A 154 -7.80 6.66 -23.96
CA LEU A 154 -6.84 7.68 -24.34
C LEU A 154 -7.55 8.86 -25.00
N ALA A 155 -7.08 10.06 -24.73
CA ALA A 155 -7.41 11.26 -25.50
C ALA A 155 -6.65 11.25 -26.85
N GLU A 156 -6.96 12.19 -27.73
CA GLU A 156 -6.33 12.32 -29.06
C GLU A 156 -4.81 12.53 -28.97
N ASP A 157 -4.35 13.19 -27.92
CA ASP A 157 -2.93 13.43 -27.64
C ASP A 157 -2.19 12.24 -27.00
N GLY A 158 -2.90 11.10 -26.80
CA GLY A 158 -2.38 9.89 -26.17
C GLY A 158 -2.35 9.92 -24.64
N SER A 159 -2.80 11.00 -23.99
CA SER A 159 -2.94 11.04 -22.54
C SER A 159 -4.10 10.18 -22.04
N ILE A 160 -4.07 9.79 -20.76
CA ILE A 160 -5.15 9.02 -20.16
C ILE A 160 -6.36 9.93 -19.92
N ALA A 161 -7.48 9.66 -20.61
CA ALA A 161 -8.74 10.37 -20.46
C ALA A 161 -9.68 9.72 -19.43
N GLY A 162 -9.58 8.40 -19.24
CA GLY A 162 -10.47 7.67 -18.36
C GLY A 162 -10.23 6.16 -18.38
N ALA A 163 -11.25 5.40 -17.98
CA ALA A 163 -11.22 3.95 -18.06
C ALA A 163 -12.62 3.39 -18.35
N MET A 164 -12.66 2.24 -19.00
CA MET A 164 -13.86 1.40 -19.07
C MET A 164 -13.86 0.40 -17.93
N ALA A 165 -15.01 0.18 -17.35
CA ALA A 165 -15.22 -0.83 -16.32
C ALA A 165 -16.59 -1.52 -16.52
N PHE A 166 -16.76 -2.73 -15.96
CA PHE A 166 -18.07 -3.35 -15.88
C PHE A 166 -18.41 -3.74 -14.44
N ASP A 167 -19.70 -3.66 -14.08
CA ASP A 167 -20.19 -4.14 -12.78
C ASP A 167 -20.28 -5.68 -12.79
N CYS A 168 -19.61 -6.33 -11.85
CA CYS A 168 -19.56 -7.80 -11.76
C CYS A 168 -20.92 -8.44 -11.43
N ARG A 169 -21.91 -7.68 -11.01
CA ARG A 169 -23.24 -8.20 -10.62
C ARG A 169 -24.28 -8.02 -11.72
N THR A 170 -24.21 -6.89 -12.42
CA THR A 170 -25.21 -6.53 -13.43
C THR A 170 -24.71 -6.68 -14.85
N SER A 171 -23.38 -6.79 -15.02
CA SER A 171 -22.68 -6.76 -16.32
C SER A 171 -22.82 -5.42 -17.08
N ASP A 172 -23.30 -4.36 -16.41
CA ASP A 172 -23.37 -3.04 -16.99
C ASP A 172 -21.98 -2.44 -17.20
N PHE A 173 -21.80 -1.77 -18.34
CA PHE A 173 -20.57 -1.05 -18.65
C PHE A 173 -20.66 0.40 -18.15
N HIS A 174 -19.52 0.87 -17.67
CA HIS A 174 -19.32 2.23 -17.18
C HIS A 174 -18.10 2.85 -17.87
N VAL A 175 -18.18 4.14 -18.13
CA VAL A 175 -17.08 4.96 -18.66
C VAL A 175 -16.84 6.14 -17.72
#